data_00b9942d0561629ba82b0060665f8fb2
#
_entry.id   00b9942d0561629ba82b0060665f8fb2
#
_cell.length_a   1.000
_cell.length_b   1.000
_cell.length_c   1.000
_cell.angle_alpha   90.00
_cell.angle_beta   90.00
_cell.angle_gamma   90.00
#
_symmetry.space_group_name_H-M   'P 1'
#
loop_
_entity.id
_entity.type
_entity.pdbx_description
1 polymer ?
#
loop_
_entity_poly.entity_id
_entity_poly.type
_entity_poly.pdbx_seq_one_letter_code
_entity_poly.pdbx_strand_id
1 'polypeptide(L)'
;MTINLSDVYQGYIDCLNSQDWGNLGDYVGAEVSYNGKRIGLDAYRQAREKEFRDPDLHFEVRILVSDQKTVASRLEFDISPSGEFLGLPVNGKRVKFSENVFYEYEGGKIVRVWSVLDKATIAAQIARSWCEAPANKRRTR
;
A
#
# COMPACT_ATOMS: atom_id res chain seq x y z
N MET A 1 -12.62 14.89 24.99
CA MET A 1 -12.66 15.14 23.53
C MET A 1 -12.31 13.84 22.79
N THR A 2 -13.17 13.41 21.92
CA THR A 2 -12.95 12.16 21.18
C THR A 2 -12.13 12.44 19.93
N ILE A 3 -11.05 11.68 19.75
CA ILE A 3 -10.24 11.77 18.53
C ILE A 3 -10.95 11.02 17.42
N ASN A 4 -11.12 11.67 16.28
CA ASN A 4 -11.65 11.00 15.08
C ASN A 4 -10.48 10.34 14.33
N LEU A 5 -10.37 9.02 14.43
CA LEU A 5 -9.28 8.30 13.81
C LEU A 5 -9.29 8.38 12.29
N SER A 6 -10.45 8.56 11.67
CA SER A 6 -10.51 8.75 10.21
C SER A 6 -9.76 10.01 9.80
N ASP A 7 -9.88 11.09 10.58
CA ASP A 7 -9.14 12.32 10.30
C ASP A 7 -7.64 12.16 10.56
N VAL A 8 -7.28 11.47 11.65
CA VAL A 8 -5.87 11.17 11.94
C VAL A 8 -5.26 10.32 10.83
N TYR A 9 -5.99 9.31 10.39
CA TYR A 9 -5.56 8.44 9.30
C TYR A 9 -5.37 9.21 8.00
N GLN A 10 -6.27 10.15 7.70
CA GLN A 10 -6.13 10.96 6.50
C GLN A 10 -4.84 11.78 6.53
N GLY A 11 -4.48 12.29 7.72
CA GLY A 11 -3.20 12.98 7.91
C GLY A 11 -2.01 12.07 7.63
N TYR A 12 -2.09 10.82 8.06
CA TYR A 12 -1.06 9.81 7.76
C TYR A 12 -0.94 9.58 6.24
N ILE A 13 -2.06 9.41 5.54
CA ILE A 13 -2.06 9.22 4.10
C ILE A 13 -1.46 10.44 3.38
N ASP A 14 -1.82 11.64 3.81
CA ASP A 14 -1.25 12.88 3.26
C ASP A 14 0.26 12.95 3.48
N CYS A 15 0.73 12.50 4.65
CA CYS A 15 2.15 12.41 4.97
C CYS A 15 2.87 11.47 4.00
N LEU A 16 2.29 10.30 3.71
CA LEU A 16 2.87 9.36 2.74
C LEU A 16 2.89 9.96 1.34
N ASN A 17 1.78 10.50 0.88
CA ASN A 17 1.66 11.02 -0.48
C ASN A 17 2.56 12.24 -0.72
N SER A 18 2.84 13.01 0.32
CA SER A 18 3.78 14.13 0.22
C SER A 18 5.23 13.71 0.50
N GLN A 19 5.44 12.43 0.83
CA GLN A 19 6.76 11.88 1.13
C GLN A 19 7.45 12.64 2.27
N ASP A 20 6.68 13.02 3.26
CA ASP A 20 7.16 13.76 4.43
C ASP A 20 7.70 12.81 5.49
N TRP A 21 8.77 12.11 5.16
CA TRP A 21 9.31 11.01 5.97
C TRP A 21 9.78 11.45 7.35
N GLY A 22 10.26 12.67 7.46
CA GLY A 22 10.73 13.21 8.74
C GLY A 22 9.62 13.34 9.80
N ASN A 23 8.36 13.44 9.36
CA ASN A 23 7.21 13.57 10.25
C ASN A 23 6.39 12.28 10.37
N LEU A 24 6.84 11.19 9.75
CA LEU A 24 6.11 9.91 9.81
C LEU A 24 5.92 9.42 11.24
N GLY A 25 6.88 9.69 12.12
CA GLY A 25 6.80 9.33 13.53
C GLY A 25 5.69 10.03 14.31
N ASP A 26 5.09 11.08 13.75
CA ASP A 26 3.90 11.70 14.36
C ASP A 26 2.66 10.82 14.20
N TYR A 27 2.67 9.92 13.21
CA TYR A 27 1.52 9.06 12.86
C TYR A 27 1.74 7.60 13.18
N VAL A 28 3.00 7.14 13.23
CA VAL A 28 3.37 5.73 13.39
C VAL A 28 4.23 5.58 14.64
N GLY A 29 3.90 4.59 15.47
CA GLY A 29 4.64 4.32 16.70
C GLY A 29 6.03 3.77 16.46
N ALA A 30 6.94 4.03 17.39
CA ALA A 30 8.35 3.63 17.29
C ALA A 30 8.53 2.11 17.16
N GLU A 31 7.60 1.33 17.73
CA GLU A 31 7.68 -0.14 17.75
C GLU A 31 6.60 -0.82 16.91
N VAL A 32 6.19 -0.17 15.82
CA VAL A 32 5.11 -0.64 14.95
C VAL A 32 5.34 -2.08 14.48
N SER A 33 4.24 -2.86 14.46
CA SER A 33 4.22 -4.22 13.92
C SER A 33 3.53 -4.23 12.56
N TYR A 34 3.98 -5.12 11.68
CA TYR A 34 3.41 -5.29 10.35
C TYR A 34 3.14 -6.79 10.13
N ASN A 35 1.87 -7.12 9.93
CA ASN A 35 1.41 -8.51 9.74
C ASN A 35 1.95 -9.46 10.82
N GLY A 36 1.88 -9.00 12.07
CA GLY A 36 2.23 -9.82 13.22
C GLY A 36 3.71 -9.81 13.63
N LYS A 37 4.54 -9.04 12.92
CA LYS A 37 5.96 -8.93 13.22
C LYS A 37 6.32 -7.50 13.58
N ARG A 38 6.96 -7.32 14.74
CA ARG A 38 7.46 -6.01 15.13
C ARG A 38 8.66 -5.64 14.25
N ILE A 39 8.53 -4.58 13.49
CA ILE A 39 9.59 -4.11 12.59
C ILE A 39 10.18 -2.77 13.00
N GLY A 40 9.41 -1.95 13.72
CA GLY A 40 9.82 -0.63 14.15
C GLY A 40 9.63 0.45 13.07
N LEU A 41 9.72 1.69 13.52
CA LEU A 41 9.47 2.85 12.65
C LEU A 41 10.46 2.97 11.50
N ASP A 42 11.75 2.72 11.74
CA ASP A 42 12.75 2.85 10.69
C ASP A 42 12.51 1.89 9.53
N ALA A 43 12.25 0.62 9.83
CA ALA A 43 11.97 -0.37 8.80
C ALA A 43 10.65 -0.06 8.09
N TYR A 44 9.65 0.40 8.84
CA TYR A 44 8.37 0.80 8.27
C TYR A 44 8.55 1.96 7.28
N ARG A 45 9.30 2.98 7.68
CA ARG A 45 9.60 4.13 6.81
C ARG A 45 10.34 3.68 5.56
N GLN A 46 11.38 2.85 5.70
CA GLN A 46 12.15 2.37 4.56
C GLN A 46 11.29 1.61 3.56
N ALA A 47 10.34 0.80 4.05
CA ALA A 47 9.42 0.06 3.20
C ALA A 47 8.51 1.02 2.42
N ARG A 48 8.00 2.06 3.07
CA ARG A 48 7.16 3.06 2.40
C ARG A 48 7.96 3.89 1.40
N GLU A 49 9.16 4.34 1.77
CA GLU A 49 10.03 5.07 0.85
C GLU A 49 10.32 4.26 -0.41
N LYS A 50 10.54 2.97 -0.24
CA LYS A 50 10.84 2.07 -1.36
C LYS A 50 9.68 2.00 -2.34
N GLU A 51 8.45 2.01 -1.84
CA GLU A 51 7.25 2.01 -2.68
C GLU A 51 7.20 3.26 -3.58
N PHE A 52 7.61 4.39 -3.05
CA PHE A 52 7.59 5.66 -3.77
C PHE A 52 8.71 5.82 -4.80
N ARG A 53 9.54 4.80 -5.00
CA ARG A 53 10.45 4.76 -6.14
C ARG A 53 9.69 4.65 -7.45
N ASP A 54 8.48 4.11 -7.43
CA ASP A 54 7.59 4.16 -8.57
C ASP A 54 6.98 5.56 -8.64
N PRO A 55 7.22 6.32 -9.72
CA PRO A 55 6.76 7.71 -9.80
C PRO A 55 5.23 7.84 -9.86
N ASP A 56 4.52 6.76 -10.21
CA ASP A 56 3.07 6.76 -10.30
C ASP A 56 2.41 6.42 -8.96
N LEU A 57 3.18 6.04 -7.94
CA LEU A 57 2.60 5.60 -6.69
C LEU A 57 1.89 6.74 -5.97
N HIS A 58 0.63 6.49 -5.61
CA HIS A 58 -0.20 7.39 -4.84
C HIS A 58 -1.16 6.54 -4.02
N PHE A 59 -1.28 6.84 -2.73
CA PHE A 59 -2.22 6.14 -1.86
C PHE A 59 -3.59 6.79 -2.01
N GLU A 60 -4.52 6.07 -2.63
CA GLU A 60 -5.89 6.54 -2.81
C GLU A 60 -6.83 5.73 -1.93
N VAL A 61 -7.49 6.40 -1.00
CA VAL A 61 -8.43 5.76 -0.07
C VAL A 61 -9.78 5.64 -0.75
N ARG A 62 -10.26 4.41 -0.93
CA ARG A 62 -11.58 4.15 -1.53
C ARG A 62 -12.65 3.86 -0.48
N ILE A 63 -12.31 3.12 0.55
CA ILE A 63 -13.21 2.80 1.65
C ILE A 63 -12.48 3.10 2.93
N LEU A 64 -13.16 3.78 3.85
CA LEU A 64 -12.58 4.15 5.12
C LEU A 64 -13.63 3.97 6.21
N VAL A 65 -13.35 3.11 7.17
CA VAL A 65 -14.20 2.85 8.32
C VAL A 65 -13.33 2.88 9.55
N SER A 66 -13.80 3.51 10.61
CA SER A 66 -13.04 3.55 11.85
C SER A 66 -13.94 3.46 13.07
N ASP A 67 -13.38 2.94 14.13
CA ASP A 67 -13.94 3.06 15.47
C ASP A 67 -12.93 3.84 16.34
N GLN A 68 -12.95 3.63 17.67
CA GLN A 68 -12.08 4.37 18.58
C GLN A 68 -10.65 3.85 18.60
N LYS A 69 -10.37 2.67 18.04
CA LYS A 69 -9.07 2.01 18.12
C LYS A 69 -8.52 1.57 16.77
N THR A 70 -9.38 1.37 15.78
CA THR A 70 -9.00 0.72 14.53
C THR A 70 -9.51 1.52 13.34
N VAL A 71 -8.69 1.57 12.30
CA VAL A 71 -9.07 2.07 10.98
C VAL A 71 -9.00 0.92 10.01
N ALA A 72 -10.07 0.69 9.26
CA ALA A 72 -10.08 -0.23 8.13
C ALA A 72 -10.11 0.59 6.84
N SER A 73 -9.18 0.32 5.95
CA SER A 73 -9.02 1.10 4.74
C SER A 73 -8.83 0.20 3.53
N ARG A 74 -9.53 0.50 2.44
CA ARG A 74 -9.23 -0.10 1.15
C ARG A 74 -8.55 0.96 0.30
N LEU A 75 -7.31 0.67 -0.06
CA LEU A 75 -6.47 1.54 -0.89
C LEU A 75 -6.46 1.02 -2.32
N GLU A 76 -6.43 1.92 -3.29
CA GLU A 76 -6.30 1.55 -4.70
C GLU A 76 -5.04 2.14 -5.29
N PHE A 77 -4.41 1.36 -6.15
CA PHE A 77 -3.16 1.72 -6.82
C PHE A 77 -3.30 1.51 -8.31
N ASP A 78 -2.64 2.37 -9.07
CA ASP A 78 -2.59 2.31 -10.52
C ASP A 78 -1.15 2.67 -10.92
N ILE A 79 -0.31 1.65 -11.08
CA ILE A 79 1.14 1.83 -11.23
C ILE A 79 1.68 0.96 -12.36
N SER A 80 2.93 1.25 -12.76
CA SER A 80 3.62 0.53 -13.82
C SER A 80 5.01 0.08 -13.32
N PRO A 81 5.06 -0.89 -12.38
CA PRO A 81 6.35 -1.32 -11.83
C PRO A 81 7.24 -1.93 -12.91
N SER A 82 8.51 -1.58 -12.90
CA SER A 82 9.50 -2.19 -13.77
C SER A 82 9.94 -3.54 -13.19
N GLY A 83 10.21 -4.52 -14.08
CA GLY A 83 10.65 -5.84 -13.65
C GLY A 83 9.58 -6.61 -12.90
N GLU A 84 9.99 -7.29 -11.83
CA GLU A 84 9.08 -8.04 -10.99
C GLU A 84 8.44 -7.15 -9.92
N PHE A 85 7.18 -7.41 -9.64
CA PHE A 85 6.45 -6.77 -8.56
C PHE A 85 5.66 -7.85 -7.82
N LEU A 86 5.91 -8.00 -6.53
CA LEU A 86 5.31 -9.05 -5.70
C LEU A 86 5.54 -10.45 -6.28
N GLY A 87 6.70 -10.67 -6.91
CA GLY A 87 7.06 -11.94 -7.52
C GLY A 87 6.42 -12.18 -8.88
N LEU A 88 5.74 -11.19 -9.47
CA LEU A 88 5.09 -11.30 -10.76
C LEU A 88 5.84 -10.48 -11.83
N PRO A 89 5.94 -10.98 -13.07
CA PRO A 89 6.69 -10.29 -14.13
C PRO A 89 5.84 -9.17 -14.74
N VAL A 90 5.72 -8.05 -14.06
CA VAL A 90 4.94 -6.89 -14.51
C VAL A 90 5.64 -6.16 -15.65
N ASN A 91 6.96 -5.97 -15.54
CA ASN A 91 7.81 -5.43 -16.60
C ASN A 91 7.32 -4.11 -17.21
N GLY A 92 6.89 -3.18 -16.36
CA GLY A 92 6.46 -1.85 -16.79
C GLY A 92 5.03 -1.76 -17.29
N LYS A 93 4.29 -2.85 -17.27
CA LYS A 93 2.86 -2.82 -17.64
C LYS A 93 2.06 -2.11 -16.56
N ARG A 94 1.01 -1.42 -16.98
CA ARG A 94 0.12 -0.76 -16.04
C ARG A 94 -0.77 -1.78 -15.35
N VAL A 95 -0.78 -1.76 -14.01
CA VAL A 95 -1.63 -2.63 -13.22
C VAL A 95 -2.41 -1.81 -12.20
N LYS A 96 -3.68 -2.19 -12.02
CA LYS A 96 -4.56 -1.60 -11.02
C LYS A 96 -4.91 -2.69 -10.01
N PHE A 97 -4.74 -2.38 -8.73
CA PHE A 97 -5.04 -3.35 -7.67
C PHE A 97 -5.38 -2.61 -6.39
N SER A 98 -5.82 -3.36 -5.41
CA SER A 98 -6.16 -2.80 -4.11
C SER A 98 -5.40 -3.50 -2.99
N GLU A 99 -5.34 -2.79 -1.87
CA GLU A 99 -4.79 -3.29 -0.62
C GLU A 99 -5.83 -3.05 0.46
N ASN A 100 -6.16 -4.09 1.23
CA ASN A 100 -7.07 -3.97 2.37
C ASN A 100 -6.24 -3.97 3.63
N VAL A 101 -6.38 -2.94 4.45
CA VAL A 101 -5.50 -2.72 5.59
C VAL A 101 -6.32 -2.43 6.83
N PHE A 102 -5.92 -3.06 7.94
CA PHE A 102 -6.40 -2.69 9.27
C PHE A 102 -5.25 -2.04 10.01
N TYR A 103 -5.51 -0.87 10.57
CA TYR A 103 -4.54 -0.15 11.39
C TYR A 103 -5.06 -0.06 12.82
N GLU A 104 -4.29 -0.54 13.78
CA GLU A 104 -4.63 -0.42 15.19
C GLU A 104 -3.84 0.73 15.80
N TYR A 105 -4.54 1.56 16.56
CA TYR A 105 -4.02 2.80 17.12
C TYR A 105 -3.90 2.73 18.63
N GLU A 106 -2.82 3.31 19.17
CA GLU A 106 -2.66 3.60 20.59
C GLU A 106 -2.03 4.98 20.73
N GLY A 107 -2.61 5.81 21.60
CA GLY A 107 -2.08 7.17 21.80
C GLY A 107 -2.04 8.02 20.54
N GLY A 108 -2.98 7.80 19.62
CA GLY A 108 -3.06 8.56 18.37
C GLY A 108 -2.06 8.14 17.30
N LYS A 109 -1.33 7.04 17.52
CA LYS A 109 -0.36 6.53 16.54
C LYS A 109 -0.67 5.10 16.14
N ILE A 110 -0.34 4.75 14.92
CA ILE A 110 -0.46 3.40 14.40
C ILE A 110 0.58 2.52 15.10
N VAL A 111 0.11 1.45 15.74
CA VAL A 111 1.01 0.50 16.42
C VAL A 111 1.01 -0.89 15.78
N ARG A 112 -0.04 -1.27 15.06
CA ARG A 112 -0.10 -2.54 14.32
C ARG A 112 -0.79 -2.31 12.99
N VAL A 113 -0.24 -2.95 11.97
CA VAL A 113 -0.78 -2.89 10.61
C VAL A 113 -0.99 -4.32 10.11
N TRP A 114 -2.18 -4.58 9.60
CA TRP A 114 -2.54 -5.86 8.98
C TRP A 114 -2.94 -5.58 7.54
N SER A 115 -2.18 -6.11 6.60
CA SER A 115 -2.36 -5.78 5.19
C SER A 115 -2.48 -7.02 4.32
N VAL A 116 -3.42 -6.96 3.36
CA VAL A 116 -3.55 -7.97 2.31
C VAL A 116 -3.61 -7.24 0.97
N LEU A 117 -2.65 -7.53 0.12
CA LEU A 117 -2.60 -7.03 -1.26
C LEU A 117 -3.31 -8.00 -2.19
N ASP A 118 -4.06 -7.47 -3.14
CA ASP A 118 -4.79 -8.27 -4.11
C ASP A 118 -3.87 -8.71 -5.27
N LYS A 119 -2.97 -9.63 -4.95
CA LYS A 119 -2.01 -10.16 -5.92
C LYS A 119 -2.68 -10.90 -7.07
N ALA A 120 -3.80 -11.56 -6.80
CA ALA A 120 -4.53 -12.30 -7.82
C ALA A 120 -5.03 -11.38 -8.94
N THR A 121 -5.48 -10.18 -8.61
CA THR A 121 -5.91 -9.20 -9.60
C THR A 121 -4.76 -8.75 -10.48
N ILE A 122 -3.57 -8.55 -9.91
CA ILE A 122 -2.37 -8.22 -10.68
C ILE A 122 -2.04 -9.35 -11.65
N ALA A 123 -2.02 -10.59 -11.17
CA ALA A 123 -1.72 -11.75 -12.00
C ALA A 123 -2.72 -11.88 -13.16
N ALA A 124 -4.01 -11.66 -12.89
CA ALA A 124 -5.05 -11.72 -13.92
C ALA A 124 -4.86 -10.63 -14.99
N GLN A 125 -4.45 -9.43 -14.61
CA GLN A 125 -4.20 -8.34 -15.57
C GLN A 125 -3.01 -8.66 -16.47
N ILE A 126 -1.95 -9.22 -15.91
CA ILE A 126 -0.78 -9.64 -16.69
C ILE A 126 -1.18 -10.72 -17.69
N ALA A 127 -1.96 -11.71 -17.28
CA ALA A 127 -2.43 -12.79 -18.15
C ALA A 127 -3.30 -12.25 -19.28
N ARG A 128 -4.22 -11.33 -18.98
CA ARG A 128 -5.06 -10.70 -20.01
C ARG A 128 -4.23 -9.92 -21.02
N SER A 129 -3.27 -9.15 -20.56
CA SER A 129 -2.36 -8.40 -21.39
C SER A 129 -1.64 -9.31 -22.37
N TRP A 130 -1.22 -10.49 -21.88
CA TRP A 130 -0.57 -11.47 -22.74
C TRP A 130 -1.53 -12.07 -23.77
N CYS A 131 -2.77 -12.39 -23.33
CA CYS A 131 -3.79 -12.96 -24.21
C CYS A 131 -4.22 -11.99 -25.32
N GLU A 132 -4.10 -10.69 -25.08
CA GLU A 132 -4.41 -9.65 -26.06
C GLU A 132 -3.26 -9.37 -27.01
N ALA A 133 -2.08 -9.97 -26.80
CA ALA A 133 -0.93 -9.79 -27.66
C ALA A 133 -1.17 -10.43 -29.05
N PRO A 134 -0.49 -9.95 -30.10
CA PRO A 134 -0.59 -10.56 -31.42
C PRO A 134 -0.28 -12.05 -31.39
N ALA A 135 -0.94 -12.83 -32.25
CA ALA A 135 -0.82 -14.29 -32.27
C ALA A 135 0.63 -14.78 -32.43
N ASN A 136 1.44 -14.08 -33.22
CA ASN A 136 2.84 -14.47 -33.43
C ASN A 136 3.65 -14.35 -32.13
N LYS A 137 3.39 -13.34 -31.29
CA LYS A 137 4.04 -13.20 -29.99
C LYS A 137 3.64 -14.30 -29.03
N ARG A 138 2.36 -14.69 -29.05
CA ARG A 138 1.87 -15.77 -28.18
C ARG A 138 2.51 -17.11 -28.52
N ARG A 139 2.85 -17.35 -29.80
CA ARG A 139 3.46 -18.59 -30.27
C ARG A 139 4.93 -18.73 -29.88
N THR A 140 5.60 -17.64 -29.57
CA THR A 140 7.02 -17.63 -29.21
C THR A 140 7.33 -17.90 -27.78
N ARG A 141 6.33 -18.17 -26.98
CA ARG A 141 6.50 -18.51 -25.58
C ARG A 141 7.36 -19.71 -25.36
#